data_9a86fd0f3da9f89f54edad17eaf60e85
#
_entry.id   9a86fd0f3da9f89f54edad17eaf60e85
#
_cell.length_a   1.000
_cell.length_b   1.000
_cell.length_c   1.000
_cell.angle_alpha   90.00
_cell.angle_beta   90.00
_cell.angle_gamma   90.00
#
_symmetry.space_group_name_H-M   'P 1'
#
loop_
_entity.id
_entity.type
_entity.pdbx_description
1 polymer ?
#
loop_
_entity_poly.entity_id
_entity_poly.type
_entity_poly.pdbx_seq_one_letter_code
_entity_poly.pdbx_strand_id
1 'polypeptide(L)'
;MSTIASRAEVSKLARLLGTDEKDFTFLAEHDALAIRALREQMTAQLYDDGKVLLQKVAAATKLTPTSISAVIAEKALGPLLCARVASLVGADKAIDISKRLPAAFLAEVCLHLDPRRTADIIRGTPIEQVVAVSKILQAKQEFVTMARFVDALTPEAIKAVINSTPDEEPLLRTAVFAENPALHNELVSYLPKSRLKSLIAKATADAELWSAALSLMSHLDAKWKGELGQLTSELDDATLAKIVAYSQAQNLWAVQLPVLAATPAAGQKRMLASAAMNTPAVLDAMAEAGKDKAVAAAIKVLKPQMPAAMQARLG
;
A
#
# COMPACT_ATOMS: atom_id res chain seq x y z
N MET A 1 17.10 -2.79 12.44
CA MET A 1 16.28 -3.91 11.90
C MET A 1 15.47 -3.39 10.72
N SER A 2 15.50 -4.09 9.59
CA SER A 2 14.70 -3.76 8.41
C SER A 2 13.21 -3.82 8.71
N THR A 3 12.48 -2.72 8.54
CA THR A 3 11.03 -2.65 8.70
C THR A 3 10.33 -2.89 7.36
N ILE A 4 9.04 -3.26 7.39
CA ILE A 4 8.23 -3.37 6.17
C ILE A 4 8.19 -2.02 5.44
N ALA A 5 8.08 -0.91 6.19
CA ALA A 5 8.09 0.43 5.65
C ALA A 5 9.41 0.78 4.95
N SER A 6 10.56 0.42 5.55
CA SER A 6 11.88 0.64 4.93
C SER A 6 12.02 -0.17 3.64
N ARG A 7 11.61 -1.43 3.62
CA ARG A 7 11.61 -2.27 2.42
C ARG A 7 10.69 -1.70 1.33
N ALA A 8 9.51 -1.23 1.68
CA ALA A 8 8.61 -0.58 0.72
C ALA A 8 9.23 0.69 0.08
N GLU A 9 9.97 1.50 0.85
CA GLU A 9 10.67 2.66 0.30
C GLU A 9 11.87 2.24 -0.59
N VAL A 10 12.56 1.14 -0.26
CA VAL A 10 13.61 0.56 -1.12
C VAL A 10 13.02 0.11 -2.46
N SER A 11 11.89 -0.61 -2.45
CA SER A 11 11.17 -1.02 -3.67
C SER A 11 10.79 0.18 -4.54
N LYS A 12 10.29 1.26 -3.92
CA LYS A 12 9.95 2.50 -4.63
C LYS A 12 11.17 3.19 -5.22
N LEU A 13 12.30 3.18 -4.50
CA LEU A 13 13.56 3.77 -4.98
C LEU A 13 14.11 2.97 -6.17
N ALA A 14 14.15 1.65 -6.08
CA ALA A 14 14.57 0.77 -7.16
C ALA A 14 13.68 0.97 -8.39
N ARG A 15 12.36 1.06 -8.21
CA ARG A 15 11.40 1.35 -9.28
C ARG A 15 11.64 2.70 -9.95
N LEU A 16 11.95 3.75 -9.16
CA LEU A 16 12.28 5.08 -9.68
C LEU A 16 13.50 5.05 -10.59
N LEU A 17 14.51 4.26 -10.22
CA LEU A 17 15.79 4.19 -10.93
C LEU A 17 15.81 3.12 -12.04
N GLY A 18 14.75 2.28 -12.14
CA GLY A 18 14.67 1.21 -13.13
C GLY A 18 15.67 0.08 -12.88
N THR A 19 16.00 -0.20 -11.61
CA THR A 19 16.99 -1.21 -11.18
C THR A 19 16.35 -2.28 -10.30
N ASP A 20 17.09 -3.34 -9.94
CA ASP A 20 16.63 -4.38 -9.02
C ASP A 20 16.67 -3.87 -7.56
N GLU A 21 15.68 -4.26 -6.75
CA GLU A 21 15.64 -3.96 -5.31
C GLU A 21 16.87 -4.49 -4.56
N LYS A 22 17.49 -5.57 -5.06
CA LYS A 22 18.69 -6.16 -4.49
C LYS A 22 19.87 -5.20 -4.46
N ASP A 23 19.92 -4.25 -5.39
CA ASP A 23 20.98 -3.24 -5.45
C ASP A 23 20.92 -2.25 -4.29
N PHE A 24 19.77 -2.16 -3.61
CA PHE A 24 19.50 -1.22 -2.52
C PHE A 24 19.16 -1.88 -1.18
N THR A 25 19.35 -3.19 -1.02
CA THR A 25 19.03 -3.90 0.23
C THR A 25 19.74 -3.33 1.45
N PHE A 26 20.93 -2.76 1.27
CA PHE A 26 21.68 -2.08 2.33
C PHE A 26 20.94 -0.88 2.94
N LEU A 27 20.02 -0.25 2.20
CA LEU A 27 19.20 0.84 2.71
C LEU A 27 18.05 0.35 3.61
N ALA A 28 17.65 -0.93 3.50
CA ALA A 28 16.49 -1.45 4.22
C ALA A 28 16.65 -1.42 5.76
N GLU A 29 17.86 -1.24 6.27
CA GLU A 29 18.15 -1.10 7.70
C GLU A 29 18.02 0.35 8.22
N HIS A 30 17.91 1.32 7.30
CA HIS A 30 17.73 2.72 7.64
C HIS A 30 16.26 3.08 7.86
N ASP A 31 16.04 4.26 8.44
CA ASP A 31 14.69 4.79 8.66
C ASP A 31 13.94 5.01 7.34
N ALA A 32 12.69 4.56 7.30
CA ALA A 32 11.84 4.66 6.11
C ALA A 32 11.63 6.11 5.64
N LEU A 33 11.54 7.08 6.57
CA LEU A 33 11.39 8.49 6.23
C LEU A 33 12.67 9.06 5.61
N ALA A 34 13.84 8.61 6.06
CA ALA A 34 15.11 9.02 5.47
C ALA A 34 15.26 8.48 4.03
N ILE A 35 14.88 7.20 3.79
CA ILE A 35 14.89 6.63 2.44
C ILE A 35 13.89 7.36 1.53
N ARG A 36 12.70 7.67 2.04
CA ARG A 36 11.69 8.47 1.33
C ARG A 36 12.24 9.85 0.96
N ALA A 37 12.84 10.57 1.90
CA ALA A 37 13.41 11.89 1.64
C ALA A 37 14.47 11.85 0.54
N LEU A 38 15.37 10.84 0.55
CA LEU A 38 16.36 10.62 -0.50
C LEU A 38 15.68 10.38 -1.86
N ARG A 39 14.70 9.46 -1.92
CA ARG A 39 13.94 9.16 -3.14
C ARG A 39 13.24 10.41 -3.70
N GLU A 40 12.67 11.24 -2.83
CA GLU A 40 11.98 12.46 -3.25
C GLU A 40 12.95 13.50 -3.81
N GLN A 41 14.13 13.66 -3.22
CA GLN A 41 15.17 14.54 -3.76
C GLN A 41 15.66 14.05 -5.13
N MET A 42 15.90 12.74 -5.27
CA MET A 42 16.28 12.14 -6.56
C MET A 42 15.18 12.31 -7.61
N THR A 43 13.91 12.12 -7.23
CA THR A 43 12.77 12.35 -8.12
C THR A 43 12.75 13.80 -8.61
N ALA A 44 12.92 14.78 -7.70
CA ALA A 44 12.93 16.19 -8.06
C ALA A 44 14.07 16.51 -9.03
N GLN A 45 15.26 16.01 -8.76
CA GLN A 45 16.42 16.21 -9.63
C GLN A 45 16.22 15.63 -11.02
N LEU A 46 15.72 14.38 -11.11
CA LEU A 46 15.43 13.73 -12.39
C LEU A 46 14.33 14.45 -13.20
N TYR A 47 13.34 15.05 -12.52
CA TYR A 47 12.31 15.83 -13.19
C TYR A 47 12.77 17.20 -13.64
N ASP A 48 13.66 17.85 -12.90
CA ASP A 48 14.14 19.19 -13.22
C ASP A 48 15.27 19.18 -14.27
N ASP A 49 15.89 18.02 -14.50
CA ASP A 49 16.85 17.86 -15.58
C ASP A 49 16.18 18.08 -16.96
N GLY A 50 16.78 18.90 -17.78
CA GLY A 50 16.23 19.25 -19.10
C GLY A 50 14.96 20.11 -19.09
N LYS A 51 14.54 20.69 -17.94
CA LYS A 51 13.31 21.47 -17.77
C LYS A 51 13.13 22.57 -18.82
N VAL A 52 14.19 23.27 -19.18
CA VAL A 52 14.12 24.36 -20.21
C VAL A 52 13.65 23.82 -21.55
N LEU A 53 14.16 22.65 -21.97
CA LEU A 53 13.72 22.03 -23.23
C LEU A 53 12.27 21.56 -23.13
N LEU A 54 11.91 20.92 -22.02
CA LEU A 54 10.54 20.44 -21.78
C LEU A 54 9.51 21.57 -21.73
N GLN A 55 9.89 22.75 -21.21
CA GLN A 55 9.04 23.95 -21.24
C GLN A 55 8.77 24.45 -22.66
N LYS A 56 9.74 24.35 -23.57
CA LYS A 56 9.53 24.68 -24.99
C LYS A 56 8.55 23.71 -25.63
N VAL A 57 8.66 22.41 -25.36
CA VAL A 57 7.71 21.39 -25.83
C VAL A 57 6.31 21.66 -25.26
N ALA A 58 6.19 21.95 -23.97
CA ALA A 58 4.92 22.29 -23.34
C ALA A 58 4.28 23.56 -23.96
N ALA A 59 5.06 24.59 -24.24
CA ALA A 59 4.58 25.81 -24.90
C ALA A 59 4.06 25.52 -26.29
N ALA A 60 4.77 24.74 -27.10
CA ALA A 60 4.30 24.30 -28.41
C ALA A 60 2.99 23.49 -28.32
N THR A 61 2.90 22.58 -27.32
CA THR A 61 1.70 21.77 -27.08
C THR A 61 0.48 22.63 -26.74
N LYS A 62 0.65 23.74 -25.99
CA LYS A 62 -0.46 24.66 -25.69
C LYS A 62 -1.08 25.29 -26.91
N LEU A 63 -0.28 25.55 -27.94
CA LEU A 63 -0.73 26.17 -29.21
C LEU A 63 -1.27 25.14 -30.22
N THR A 64 -0.97 23.86 -30.02
CA THR A 64 -1.38 22.80 -30.98
C THR A 64 -2.78 22.29 -30.65
N PRO A 65 -3.64 21.99 -31.66
CA PRO A 65 -4.91 21.33 -31.43
C PRO A 65 -4.77 20.02 -30.66
N THR A 66 -5.70 19.73 -29.74
CA THR A 66 -5.62 18.58 -28.83
C THR A 66 -5.48 17.23 -29.54
N SER A 67 -6.17 17.06 -30.69
CA SER A 67 -6.07 15.84 -31.52
C SER A 67 -4.65 15.62 -32.07
N ILE A 68 -4.01 16.68 -32.54
CA ILE A 68 -2.63 16.63 -33.05
C ILE A 68 -1.66 16.38 -31.89
N SER A 69 -1.86 17.08 -30.77
CA SER A 69 -1.04 16.87 -29.55
C SER A 69 -1.09 15.42 -29.07
N ALA A 70 -2.26 14.76 -29.12
CA ALA A 70 -2.38 13.35 -28.73
C ALA A 70 -1.59 12.42 -29.67
N VAL A 71 -1.65 12.65 -30.99
CA VAL A 71 -0.86 11.86 -31.94
C VAL A 71 0.64 12.06 -31.75
N ILE A 72 1.10 13.30 -31.53
CA ILE A 72 2.51 13.61 -31.24
C ILE A 72 2.94 12.94 -29.94
N ALA A 73 2.11 12.99 -28.89
CA ALA A 73 2.37 12.36 -27.61
C ALA A 73 2.61 10.85 -27.78
N GLU A 74 1.70 10.16 -28.46
CA GLU A 74 1.77 8.72 -28.64
C GLU A 74 2.88 8.29 -29.61
N LYS A 75 3.03 8.95 -30.77
CA LYS A 75 3.89 8.48 -31.85
C LYS A 75 5.31 9.06 -31.84
N ALA A 76 5.51 10.23 -31.24
CA ALA A 76 6.79 10.94 -31.29
C ALA A 76 7.46 11.13 -29.94
N LEU A 77 6.72 11.52 -28.89
CA LEU A 77 7.31 11.79 -27.57
C LEU A 77 7.54 10.51 -26.75
N GLY A 78 6.60 9.59 -26.81
CA GLY A 78 6.61 8.39 -25.98
C GLY A 78 6.29 8.64 -24.48
N PRO A 79 6.13 7.57 -23.69
CA PRO A 79 5.60 7.66 -22.32
C PRO A 79 6.44 8.54 -21.38
N LEU A 80 7.77 8.40 -21.40
CA LEU A 80 8.67 9.12 -20.49
C LEU A 80 8.61 10.64 -20.69
N LEU A 81 8.71 11.11 -21.95
CA LEU A 81 8.64 12.55 -22.23
C LEU A 81 7.25 13.10 -21.98
N CYS A 82 6.18 12.32 -22.31
CA CYS A 82 4.81 12.69 -21.97
C CYS A 82 4.62 12.90 -20.47
N ALA A 83 5.13 12.01 -19.63
CA ALA A 83 5.06 12.12 -18.18
C ALA A 83 5.74 13.42 -17.68
N ARG A 84 6.92 13.75 -18.21
CA ARG A 84 7.66 14.95 -17.84
C ARG A 84 6.99 16.25 -18.32
N VAL A 85 6.43 16.25 -19.54
CA VAL A 85 5.77 17.42 -20.12
C VAL A 85 4.40 17.67 -19.51
N ALA A 86 3.70 16.62 -19.04
CA ALA A 86 2.34 16.71 -18.51
C ALA A 86 2.19 17.78 -17.43
N SER A 87 3.12 17.85 -16.47
CA SER A 87 3.10 18.84 -15.38
C SER A 87 3.33 20.30 -15.85
N LEU A 88 3.79 20.51 -17.09
CA LEU A 88 4.15 21.82 -17.64
C LEU A 88 3.09 22.37 -18.62
N VAL A 89 2.23 21.50 -19.17
CA VAL A 89 1.22 21.90 -20.16
C VAL A 89 0.04 22.64 -19.53
N GLY A 90 -0.33 22.31 -18.31
CA GLY A 90 -1.55 22.77 -17.62
C GLY A 90 -2.62 21.68 -17.61
N ALA A 91 -3.37 21.62 -16.50
CA ALA A 91 -4.25 20.49 -16.21
C ALA A 91 -5.32 20.25 -17.29
N ASP A 92 -6.08 21.28 -17.66
CA ASP A 92 -7.20 21.14 -18.61
C ASP A 92 -6.73 20.58 -19.95
N LYS A 93 -5.65 21.14 -20.49
CA LYS A 93 -5.09 20.69 -21.77
C LYS A 93 -4.56 19.26 -21.70
N ALA A 94 -3.87 18.92 -20.59
CA ALA A 94 -3.35 17.58 -20.36
C ALA A 94 -4.47 16.54 -20.23
N ILE A 95 -5.55 16.87 -19.53
CA ILE A 95 -6.76 16.03 -19.41
C ILE A 95 -7.39 15.80 -20.79
N ASP A 96 -7.55 16.86 -21.59
CA ASP A 96 -8.16 16.73 -22.93
C ASP A 96 -7.29 15.92 -23.90
N ILE A 97 -5.97 15.97 -23.76
CA ILE A 97 -5.05 15.10 -24.49
C ILE A 97 -5.21 13.66 -24.00
N SER A 98 -5.21 13.44 -22.68
CA SER A 98 -5.30 12.10 -22.11
C SER A 98 -6.55 11.34 -22.52
N LYS A 99 -7.70 12.02 -22.65
CA LYS A 99 -8.97 11.45 -23.15
C LYS A 99 -8.86 10.82 -24.55
N ARG A 100 -7.85 11.22 -25.33
CA ARG A 100 -7.62 10.76 -26.71
C ARG A 100 -6.52 9.71 -26.83
N LEU A 101 -5.85 9.40 -25.71
CA LEU A 101 -4.75 8.44 -25.67
C LEU A 101 -5.26 7.05 -25.29
N PRO A 102 -4.71 5.98 -25.87
CA PRO A 102 -5.04 4.62 -25.46
C PRO A 102 -4.68 4.37 -23.99
N ALA A 103 -5.52 3.62 -23.27
CA ALA A 103 -5.26 3.27 -21.86
C ALA A 103 -3.92 2.54 -21.67
N ALA A 104 -3.51 1.71 -22.64
CA ALA A 104 -2.21 1.04 -22.62
C ALA A 104 -1.04 2.04 -22.64
N PHE A 105 -1.12 3.08 -23.48
CA PHE A 105 -0.12 4.14 -23.51
C PHE A 105 -0.10 4.95 -22.21
N LEU A 106 -1.27 5.27 -21.65
CA LEU A 106 -1.37 5.98 -20.37
C LEU A 106 -0.82 5.15 -19.20
N ALA A 107 -1.01 3.83 -19.21
CA ALA A 107 -0.40 2.96 -18.20
C ALA A 107 1.13 3.05 -18.25
N GLU A 108 1.74 3.09 -19.43
CA GLU A 108 3.19 3.33 -19.55
C GLU A 108 3.60 4.74 -19.08
N VAL A 109 2.81 5.77 -19.38
CA VAL A 109 3.04 7.13 -18.86
C VAL A 109 3.01 7.14 -17.34
N CYS A 110 2.08 6.41 -16.70
CA CYS A 110 1.98 6.32 -15.24
C CYS A 110 3.25 5.77 -14.57
N LEU A 111 4.02 4.89 -15.24
CA LEU A 111 5.28 4.38 -14.70
C LEU A 111 6.30 5.51 -14.45
N HIS A 112 6.23 6.58 -15.21
CA HIS A 112 7.17 7.69 -15.19
C HIS A 112 6.59 8.98 -14.59
N LEU A 113 5.27 9.05 -14.38
CA LEU A 113 4.59 10.25 -13.89
C LEU A 113 4.88 10.46 -12.39
N ASP A 114 5.09 11.71 -11.97
CA ASP A 114 5.05 12.08 -10.56
C ASP A 114 3.62 12.55 -10.20
N PRO A 115 2.84 11.75 -9.44
CA PRO A 115 1.47 12.08 -9.09
C PRO A 115 1.32 13.39 -8.31
N ARG A 116 2.35 13.77 -7.52
CA ARG A 116 2.33 15.00 -6.72
C ARG A 116 2.37 16.25 -7.61
N ARG A 117 3.08 16.18 -8.73
CA ARG A 117 3.19 17.28 -9.70
C ARG A 117 2.01 17.35 -10.67
N THR A 118 1.22 16.29 -10.76
CA THR A 118 0.13 16.12 -11.74
C THR A 118 -1.21 15.78 -11.09
N ALA A 119 -1.36 16.06 -9.80
CA ALA A 119 -2.55 15.73 -9.02
C ALA A 119 -3.84 16.26 -9.66
N ASP A 120 -3.84 17.49 -10.19
CA ASP A 120 -5.02 18.08 -10.81
C ASP A 120 -5.40 17.38 -12.13
N ILE A 121 -4.40 16.89 -12.88
CA ILE A 121 -4.62 16.08 -14.08
C ILE A 121 -5.26 14.75 -13.71
N ILE A 122 -4.72 14.09 -12.67
CA ILE A 122 -5.21 12.80 -12.20
C ILE A 122 -6.66 12.92 -11.71
N ARG A 123 -6.96 13.95 -10.90
CA ARG A 123 -8.34 14.22 -10.41
C ARG A 123 -9.33 14.52 -11.53
N GLY A 124 -8.89 15.19 -12.59
CA GLY A 124 -9.73 15.54 -13.76
C GLY A 124 -9.83 14.43 -14.82
N THR A 125 -9.09 13.33 -14.65
CA THR A 125 -9.15 12.19 -15.58
C THR A 125 -10.49 11.46 -15.43
N PRO A 126 -11.19 11.11 -16.52
CA PRO A 126 -12.44 10.34 -16.46
C PRO A 126 -12.27 9.02 -15.70
N ILE A 127 -13.26 8.67 -14.87
CA ILE A 127 -13.21 7.48 -14.00
C ILE A 127 -13.02 6.20 -14.82
N GLU A 128 -13.68 6.09 -15.97
CA GLU A 128 -13.57 4.95 -16.88
C GLU A 128 -12.13 4.76 -17.38
N GLN A 129 -11.42 5.87 -17.62
CA GLN A 129 -10.02 5.85 -18.05
C GLN A 129 -9.10 5.46 -16.88
N VAL A 130 -9.36 5.97 -15.67
CA VAL A 130 -8.64 5.54 -14.43
C VAL A 130 -8.79 4.04 -14.22
N VAL A 131 -10.01 3.50 -14.34
CA VAL A 131 -10.29 2.06 -14.21
C VAL A 131 -9.58 1.25 -15.30
N ALA A 132 -9.62 1.70 -16.55
CA ALA A 132 -8.95 1.01 -17.67
C ALA A 132 -7.43 0.96 -17.47
N VAL A 133 -6.81 2.07 -17.05
CA VAL A 133 -5.37 2.14 -16.74
C VAL A 133 -5.02 1.26 -15.54
N SER A 134 -5.83 1.29 -14.47
CA SER A 134 -5.58 0.49 -13.27
C SER A 134 -5.59 -1.01 -13.55
N LYS A 135 -6.50 -1.50 -14.40
CA LYS A 135 -6.52 -2.91 -14.83
C LYS A 135 -5.25 -3.33 -15.56
N ILE A 136 -4.70 -2.46 -16.39
CA ILE A 136 -3.44 -2.72 -17.11
C ILE A 136 -2.26 -2.76 -16.13
N LEU A 137 -2.20 -1.81 -15.20
CA LEU A 137 -1.17 -1.77 -14.16
C LEU A 137 -1.25 -3.01 -13.24
N GLN A 138 -2.47 -3.45 -12.87
CA GLN A 138 -2.67 -4.69 -12.12
C GLN A 138 -2.16 -5.91 -12.87
N ALA A 139 -2.51 -6.05 -14.15
CA ALA A 139 -2.06 -7.15 -14.99
C ALA A 139 -0.52 -7.20 -15.13
N LYS A 140 0.13 -6.03 -15.06
CA LYS A 140 1.60 -5.90 -15.05
C LYS A 140 2.21 -5.99 -13.64
N GLN A 141 1.41 -6.19 -12.61
CA GLN A 141 1.83 -6.21 -11.19
C GLN A 141 2.53 -4.92 -10.73
N GLU A 142 2.15 -3.78 -11.30
CA GLU A 142 2.72 -2.46 -11.01
C GLU A 142 2.13 -1.84 -9.73
N PHE A 143 2.12 -2.59 -8.63
CA PHE A 143 1.48 -2.19 -7.36
C PHE A 143 2.14 -0.97 -6.73
N VAL A 144 3.46 -0.83 -6.84
CA VAL A 144 4.22 0.36 -6.40
C VAL A 144 3.74 1.60 -7.15
N THR A 145 3.61 1.48 -8.48
CA THR A 145 3.10 2.57 -9.32
C THR A 145 1.67 2.93 -8.92
N MET A 146 0.78 1.94 -8.80
CA MET A 146 -0.62 2.16 -8.40
C MET A 146 -0.72 2.90 -7.06
N ALA A 147 0.04 2.47 -6.05
CA ALA A 147 0.03 3.07 -4.72
C ALA A 147 0.39 4.56 -4.72
N ARG A 148 1.35 4.98 -5.58
CA ARG A 148 1.74 6.38 -5.71
C ARG A 148 0.61 7.29 -6.19
N PHE A 149 -0.39 6.74 -6.89
CA PHE A 149 -1.54 7.49 -7.40
C PHE A 149 -2.70 7.59 -6.41
N VAL A 150 -2.77 6.73 -5.39
CA VAL A 150 -3.93 6.67 -4.47
C VAL A 150 -4.22 8.03 -3.83
N ASP A 151 -3.17 8.76 -3.39
CA ASP A 151 -3.32 10.09 -2.76
C ASP A 151 -3.81 11.18 -3.73
N ALA A 152 -3.69 10.96 -5.03
CA ALA A 152 -4.08 11.94 -6.05
C ALA A 152 -5.45 11.62 -6.69
N LEU A 153 -6.00 10.43 -6.48
CA LEU A 153 -7.32 10.04 -6.99
C LEU A 153 -8.46 10.62 -6.15
N THR A 154 -9.62 10.80 -6.78
CA THR A 154 -10.85 11.13 -6.05
C THR A 154 -11.42 9.88 -5.36
N PRO A 155 -12.22 10.04 -4.28
CA PRO A 155 -12.90 8.92 -3.63
C PRO A 155 -13.74 8.08 -4.59
N GLU A 156 -14.42 8.71 -5.56
CA GLU A 156 -15.23 8.06 -6.58
C GLU A 156 -14.38 7.18 -7.50
N ALA A 157 -13.22 7.69 -7.92
CA ALA A 157 -12.28 6.95 -8.77
C ALA A 157 -11.69 5.75 -8.00
N ILE A 158 -11.33 5.94 -6.73
CA ILE A 158 -10.85 4.84 -5.86
C ILE A 158 -11.91 3.75 -5.72
N LYS A 159 -13.17 4.12 -5.41
CA LYS A 159 -14.29 3.17 -5.31
C LYS A 159 -14.51 2.42 -6.62
N ALA A 160 -14.44 3.11 -7.75
CA ALA A 160 -14.59 2.49 -9.07
C ALA A 160 -13.47 1.47 -9.36
N VAL A 161 -12.21 1.79 -9.01
CA VAL A 161 -11.09 0.86 -9.12
C VAL A 161 -11.30 -0.35 -8.22
N ILE A 162 -11.64 -0.17 -6.93
CA ILE A 162 -11.93 -1.25 -5.99
C ILE A 162 -13.06 -2.15 -6.53
N ASN A 163 -14.15 -1.57 -7.01
CA ASN A 163 -15.29 -2.33 -7.53
C ASN A 163 -14.96 -3.08 -8.84
N SER A 164 -14.03 -2.57 -9.63
CA SER A 164 -13.58 -3.20 -10.87
C SER A 164 -12.51 -4.27 -10.67
N THR A 165 -11.99 -4.41 -9.45
CA THR A 165 -10.94 -5.37 -9.06
C THR A 165 -11.60 -6.52 -8.27
N PRO A 166 -11.84 -7.69 -8.91
CA PRO A 166 -12.55 -8.79 -8.26
C PRO A 166 -11.71 -9.56 -7.24
N ASP A 167 -10.38 -9.52 -7.35
CA ASP A 167 -9.44 -10.17 -6.44
C ASP A 167 -8.89 -9.14 -5.45
N GLU A 168 -8.81 -9.51 -4.18
CA GLU A 168 -8.31 -8.66 -3.09
C GLU A 168 -6.77 -8.59 -3.03
N GLU A 169 -6.05 -9.52 -3.62
CA GLU A 169 -4.58 -9.51 -3.56
C GLU A 169 -3.96 -8.26 -4.19
N PRO A 170 -4.36 -7.81 -5.40
CA PRO A 170 -3.86 -6.54 -5.96
C PRO A 170 -4.14 -5.34 -5.08
N LEU A 171 -5.31 -5.31 -4.41
CA LEU A 171 -5.66 -4.22 -3.49
C LEU A 171 -4.75 -4.21 -2.27
N LEU A 172 -4.52 -5.39 -1.66
CA LEU A 172 -3.63 -5.53 -0.51
C LEU A 172 -2.18 -5.15 -0.86
N ARG A 173 -1.65 -5.69 -1.97
CA ARG A 173 -0.29 -5.36 -2.44
C ARG A 173 -0.13 -3.86 -2.73
N THR A 174 -1.13 -3.23 -3.33
CA THR A 174 -1.12 -1.78 -3.57
C THR A 174 -1.11 -1.00 -2.25
N ALA A 175 -1.97 -1.39 -1.29
CA ALA A 175 -2.09 -0.69 -0.01
C ALA A 175 -0.79 -0.69 0.82
N VAL A 176 0.02 -1.76 0.72
CA VAL A 176 1.35 -1.85 1.38
C VAL A 176 2.28 -0.71 0.98
N PHE A 177 2.19 -0.26 -0.27
CA PHE A 177 3.02 0.82 -0.80
C PHE A 177 2.38 2.21 -0.67
N ALA A 178 1.14 2.33 -0.16
CA ALA A 178 0.48 3.62 0.06
C ALA A 178 1.26 4.46 1.09
N GLU A 179 1.43 5.74 0.81
CA GLU A 179 2.30 6.61 1.61
C GLU A 179 1.56 7.34 2.72
N ASN A 180 0.24 7.48 2.59
CA ASN A 180 -0.60 8.20 3.54
C ASN A 180 -1.40 7.23 4.43
N PRO A 181 -0.97 7.01 5.70
CA PRO A 181 -1.69 6.12 6.62
C PRO A 181 -3.14 6.56 6.90
N ALA A 182 -3.44 7.85 6.79
CA ALA A 182 -4.80 8.35 7.04
C ALA A 182 -5.81 7.80 6.01
N LEU A 183 -5.37 7.50 4.78
CA LEU A 183 -6.22 6.90 3.77
C LEU A 183 -6.58 5.44 4.05
N HIS A 184 -5.81 4.71 4.85
CA HIS A 184 -6.09 3.30 5.12
C HIS A 184 -7.48 3.09 5.72
N ASN A 185 -7.91 3.93 6.67
CA ASN A 185 -9.25 3.87 7.24
C ASN A 185 -10.33 4.11 6.18
N GLU A 186 -10.10 5.06 5.29
CA GLU A 186 -11.02 5.40 4.20
C GLU A 186 -11.11 4.24 3.19
N LEU A 187 -9.98 3.70 2.75
CA LEU A 187 -9.91 2.57 1.82
C LEU A 187 -10.64 1.33 2.36
N VAL A 188 -10.43 1.00 3.63
CA VAL A 188 -11.13 -0.12 4.30
C VAL A 188 -12.64 0.14 4.34
N SER A 189 -13.08 1.39 4.56
CA SER A 189 -14.49 1.75 4.60
C SER A 189 -15.24 1.56 3.28
N TYR A 190 -14.52 1.50 2.15
CA TYR A 190 -15.10 1.25 0.83
C TYR A 190 -15.37 -0.24 0.55
N LEU A 191 -14.82 -1.13 1.37
CA LEU A 191 -14.99 -2.58 1.21
C LEU A 191 -16.17 -3.08 2.04
N PRO A 192 -17.15 -3.79 1.45
CA PRO A 192 -18.18 -4.45 2.20
C PRO A 192 -17.60 -5.60 3.03
N LYS A 193 -18.27 -5.99 4.11
CA LYS A 193 -17.80 -7.00 5.06
C LYS A 193 -17.39 -8.33 4.39
N SER A 194 -18.10 -8.73 3.33
CA SER A 194 -17.75 -9.93 2.56
C SER A 194 -16.37 -9.82 1.91
N ARG A 195 -16.03 -8.66 1.35
CA ARG A 195 -14.72 -8.42 0.74
C ARG A 195 -13.62 -8.28 1.78
N LEU A 196 -13.91 -7.73 2.96
CA LEU A 196 -12.96 -7.72 4.08
C LEU A 196 -12.62 -9.15 4.53
N LYS A 197 -13.60 -10.07 4.59
CA LYS A 197 -13.33 -11.49 4.87
C LYS A 197 -12.47 -12.13 3.79
N SER A 198 -12.75 -11.87 2.53
CA SER A 198 -11.94 -12.36 1.39
C SER A 198 -10.50 -11.81 1.44
N LEU A 199 -10.33 -10.52 1.76
CA LEU A 199 -9.03 -9.88 1.92
C LEU A 199 -8.20 -10.53 3.04
N ILE A 200 -8.82 -10.82 4.20
CA ILE A 200 -8.16 -11.52 5.30
C ILE A 200 -7.76 -12.94 4.87
N ALA A 201 -8.66 -13.67 4.20
CA ALA A 201 -8.36 -15.01 3.69
C ALA A 201 -7.19 -15.00 2.70
N LYS A 202 -7.12 -14.01 1.81
CA LYS A 202 -5.98 -13.82 0.90
C LYS A 202 -4.69 -13.49 1.66
N ALA A 203 -4.75 -12.61 2.65
CA ALA A 203 -3.59 -12.26 3.48
C ALA A 203 -3.01 -13.47 4.20
N THR A 204 -3.86 -14.44 4.62
CA THR A 204 -3.42 -15.65 5.31
C THR A 204 -2.89 -16.76 4.39
N ALA A 205 -2.95 -16.56 3.07
CA ALA A 205 -2.42 -17.54 2.11
C ALA A 205 -0.89 -17.60 2.08
N ASP A 206 -0.22 -16.50 2.45
CA ASP A 206 1.22 -16.30 2.31
C ASP A 206 1.75 -15.44 3.47
N ALA A 207 2.96 -15.76 3.94
CA ALA A 207 3.57 -15.10 5.10
C ALA A 207 3.93 -13.62 4.83
N GLU A 208 4.31 -13.26 3.60
CA GLU A 208 4.61 -11.87 3.24
C GLU A 208 3.34 -11.04 3.18
N LEU A 209 2.27 -11.59 2.58
CA LEU A 209 0.96 -10.93 2.54
C LEU A 209 0.37 -10.75 3.94
N TRP A 210 0.54 -11.75 4.84
CA TRP A 210 0.13 -11.61 6.22
C TRP A 210 0.90 -10.49 6.94
N SER A 211 2.21 -10.48 6.81
CA SER A 211 3.06 -9.44 7.40
C SER A 211 2.66 -8.04 6.92
N ALA A 212 2.41 -7.92 5.62
CA ALA A 212 1.94 -6.70 4.98
C ALA A 212 0.58 -6.25 5.50
N ALA A 213 -0.40 -7.16 5.55
CA ALA A 213 -1.75 -6.90 6.08
C ALA A 213 -1.70 -6.46 7.54
N LEU A 214 -0.90 -7.15 8.37
CA LEU A 214 -0.74 -6.82 9.78
C LEU A 214 -0.12 -5.41 9.97
N SER A 215 0.87 -5.06 9.16
CA SER A 215 1.44 -3.71 9.13
C SER A 215 0.38 -2.65 8.80
N LEU A 216 -0.44 -2.89 7.77
CA LEU A 216 -1.55 -2.00 7.42
C LEU A 216 -2.56 -1.88 8.56
N MET A 217 -2.96 -3.01 9.15
CA MET A 217 -3.88 -3.02 10.31
C MET A 217 -3.34 -2.20 11.49
N SER A 218 -2.03 -2.18 11.71
CA SER A 218 -1.42 -1.42 12.80
C SER A 218 -1.64 0.10 12.67
N HIS A 219 -1.85 0.61 11.47
CA HIS A 219 -2.10 2.02 11.19
C HIS A 219 -3.60 2.39 11.18
N LEU A 220 -4.51 1.41 11.26
CA LEU A 220 -5.93 1.67 11.33
C LEU A 220 -6.34 2.21 12.70
N ASP A 221 -7.50 2.87 12.76
CA ASP A 221 -8.11 3.25 14.02
C ASP A 221 -8.62 2.05 14.83
N ALA A 222 -9.00 2.27 16.09
CA ALA A 222 -9.45 1.21 16.98
C ALA A 222 -10.70 0.48 16.47
N LYS A 223 -11.59 1.19 15.77
CA LYS A 223 -12.81 0.62 15.19
C LYS A 223 -12.45 -0.44 14.15
N TRP A 224 -11.63 -0.07 13.16
CA TRP A 224 -11.27 -0.98 12.07
C TRP A 224 -10.35 -2.11 12.53
N LYS A 225 -9.42 -1.84 13.46
CA LYS A 225 -8.64 -2.91 14.13
C LYS A 225 -9.56 -3.94 14.79
N GLY A 226 -10.56 -3.46 15.53
CA GLY A 226 -11.51 -4.32 16.21
C GLY A 226 -12.34 -5.14 15.22
N GLU A 227 -12.85 -4.53 14.15
CA GLU A 227 -13.68 -5.21 13.15
C GLU A 227 -12.89 -6.27 12.38
N LEU A 228 -11.70 -5.91 11.88
CA LEU A 228 -10.83 -6.87 11.17
C LEU A 228 -10.30 -7.97 12.10
N GLY A 229 -9.95 -7.63 13.35
CA GLY A 229 -9.58 -8.61 14.36
C GLY A 229 -10.71 -9.60 14.66
N GLN A 230 -11.95 -9.11 14.78
CA GLN A 230 -13.12 -9.98 14.96
C GLN A 230 -13.31 -10.92 13.76
N LEU A 231 -13.21 -10.40 12.52
CA LEU A 231 -13.29 -11.22 11.30
C LEU A 231 -12.18 -12.27 11.25
N THR A 232 -10.96 -11.89 11.66
CA THR A 232 -9.82 -12.82 11.75
C THR A 232 -10.09 -13.93 12.78
N SER A 233 -10.70 -13.60 13.91
CA SER A 233 -11.03 -14.60 14.94
C SER A 233 -12.10 -15.62 14.50
N GLU A 234 -12.88 -15.32 13.46
CA GLU A 234 -13.89 -16.21 12.89
C GLU A 234 -13.30 -17.25 11.91
N LEU A 235 -12.01 -17.18 11.60
CA LEU A 235 -11.32 -18.17 10.76
C LEU A 235 -11.23 -19.54 11.46
N ASP A 236 -11.01 -20.58 10.66
CA ASP A 236 -10.78 -21.92 11.18
C ASP A 236 -9.47 -22.06 11.95
N ASP A 237 -9.35 -23.07 12.78
CA ASP A 237 -8.19 -23.29 13.65
C ASP A 237 -6.90 -23.53 12.89
N ALA A 238 -6.95 -24.14 11.70
CA ALA A 238 -5.78 -24.37 10.86
C ALA A 238 -5.24 -23.04 10.30
N THR A 239 -6.12 -22.16 9.89
CA THR A 239 -5.75 -20.81 9.41
C THR A 239 -5.23 -19.95 10.54
N LEU A 240 -5.85 -19.98 11.74
CA LEU A 240 -5.32 -19.28 12.92
C LEU A 240 -3.93 -19.80 13.31
N ALA A 241 -3.69 -21.11 13.22
CA ALA A 241 -2.37 -21.67 13.49
C ALA A 241 -1.31 -21.21 12.47
N LYS A 242 -1.67 -21.06 11.19
CA LYS A 242 -0.78 -20.46 10.18
C LYS A 242 -0.41 -19.01 10.51
N ILE A 243 -1.39 -18.19 10.91
CA ILE A 243 -1.17 -16.81 11.35
C ILE A 243 -0.13 -16.76 12.48
N VAL A 244 -0.30 -17.61 13.48
CA VAL A 244 0.64 -17.71 14.61
C VAL A 244 2.03 -18.13 14.14
N ALA A 245 2.11 -19.13 13.25
CA ALA A 245 3.38 -19.58 12.70
C ALA A 245 4.09 -18.47 11.89
N TYR A 246 3.37 -17.71 11.07
CA TYR A 246 3.93 -16.56 10.33
C TYR A 246 4.42 -15.45 11.26
N SER A 247 3.63 -15.14 12.29
CA SER A 247 4.00 -14.13 13.28
C SER A 247 5.23 -14.54 14.10
N GLN A 248 5.35 -15.83 14.42
CA GLN A 248 6.52 -16.38 15.10
C GLN A 248 7.76 -16.34 14.20
N ALA A 249 7.64 -16.81 12.95
CA ALA A 249 8.76 -16.89 12.02
C ALA A 249 9.32 -15.51 11.65
N GLN A 250 8.47 -14.50 11.57
CA GLN A 250 8.85 -13.14 11.18
C GLN A 250 8.95 -12.16 12.38
N ASN A 251 8.82 -12.66 13.61
CA ASN A 251 8.87 -11.87 14.85
C ASN A 251 7.90 -10.66 14.84
N LEU A 252 6.63 -10.91 14.51
CA LEU A 252 5.61 -9.86 14.35
C LEU A 252 4.84 -9.54 15.63
N TRP A 253 5.22 -10.10 16.79
CA TRP A 253 4.46 -9.98 18.03
C TRP A 253 4.28 -8.54 18.50
N ALA A 254 5.30 -7.69 18.27
CA ALA A 254 5.22 -6.27 18.60
C ALA A 254 4.11 -5.52 17.84
N VAL A 255 3.77 -5.97 16.65
CA VAL A 255 2.69 -5.40 15.82
C VAL A 255 1.38 -6.12 16.07
N GLN A 256 1.40 -7.44 16.21
CA GLN A 256 0.21 -8.27 16.35
C GLN A 256 -0.52 -8.08 17.68
N LEU A 257 0.20 -7.98 18.81
CA LEU A 257 -0.41 -7.87 20.13
C LEU A 257 -1.26 -6.61 20.31
N PRO A 258 -0.82 -5.41 19.88
CA PRO A 258 -1.68 -4.22 19.88
C PRO A 258 -2.94 -4.34 19.01
N VAL A 259 -2.84 -5.01 17.85
CA VAL A 259 -4.01 -5.26 16.98
C VAL A 259 -4.97 -6.24 17.66
N LEU A 260 -4.45 -7.31 18.25
CA LEU A 260 -5.25 -8.28 18.99
C LEU A 260 -5.93 -7.63 20.21
N ALA A 261 -5.26 -6.72 20.92
CA ALA A 261 -5.83 -6.00 22.06
C ALA A 261 -6.99 -5.08 21.66
N ALA A 262 -7.03 -4.59 20.42
CA ALA A 262 -8.14 -3.81 19.89
C ALA A 262 -9.34 -4.67 19.44
N THR A 263 -9.17 -5.99 19.31
CA THR A 263 -10.24 -6.92 18.95
C THR A 263 -11.28 -7.02 20.09
N PRO A 264 -12.59 -7.21 19.81
CA PRO A 264 -13.58 -7.48 20.86
C PRO A 264 -13.22 -8.69 21.73
N ALA A 265 -13.64 -8.67 23.00
CA ALA A 265 -13.26 -9.68 24.01
C ALA A 265 -13.53 -11.15 23.55
N ALA A 266 -14.63 -11.39 22.84
CA ALA A 266 -14.94 -12.72 22.31
C ALA A 266 -13.87 -13.19 21.29
N GLY A 267 -13.44 -12.32 20.39
CA GLY A 267 -12.38 -12.60 19.42
C GLY A 267 -11.02 -12.79 20.10
N GLN A 268 -10.69 -11.92 21.08
CA GLN A 268 -9.48 -12.08 21.88
C GLN A 268 -9.44 -13.48 22.55
N LYS A 269 -10.51 -13.85 23.26
CA LYS A 269 -10.62 -15.14 23.92
C LYS A 269 -10.45 -16.30 22.95
N ARG A 270 -11.12 -16.24 21.79
CA ARG A 270 -11.04 -17.28 20.74
C ARG A 270 -9.61 -17.46 20.24
N MET A 271 -8.92 -16.37 19.93
CA MET A 271 -7.55 -16.42 19.39
C MET A 271 -6.54 -16.85 20.44
N LEU A 272 -6.61 -16.31 21.68
CA LEU A 272 -5.70 -16.65 22.77
C LEU A 272 -5.87 -18.09 23.26
N ALA A 273 -7.07 -18.67 23.15
CA ALA A 273 -7.33 -20.06 23.52
C ALA A 273 -6.81 -21.08 22.49
N SER A 274 -6.38 -20.65 21.31
CA SER A 274 -5.88 -21.57 20.29
C SER A 274 -4.60 -22.30 20.78
N ALA A 275 -4.45 -23.58 20.43
CA ALA A 275 -3.30 -24.38 20.84
C ALA A 275 -1.99 -23.78 20.32
N ALA A 276 -1.99 -23.20 19.10
CA ALA A 276 -0.83 -22.57 18.50
C ALA A 276 -0.30 -21.38 19.30
N MET A 277 -1.18 -20.58 19.93
CA MET A 277 -0.81 -19.45 20.80
C MET A 277 -0.23 -19.87 22.15
N ASN A 278 -0.49 -21.10 22.59
CA ASN A 278 -0.11 -21.58 23.92
C ASN A 278 1.16 -22.45 23.92
N THR A 279 1.98 -22.39 22.88
CA THR A 279 3.29 -23.08 22.86
C THR A 279 4.34 -22.28 23.64
N PRO A 280 5.30 -22.95 24.31
CA PRO A 280 6.37 -22.25 25.05
C PRO A 280 7.11 -21.21 24.21
N ALA A 281 7.46 -21.54 22.97
CA ALA A 281 8.18 -20.65 22.06
C ALA A 281 7.39 -19.36 21.72
N VAL A 282 6.08 -19.47 21.54
CA VAL A 282 5.20 -18.31 21.28
C VAL A 282 5.09 -17.45 22.54
N LEU A 283 4.90 -18.05 23.70
CA LEU A 283 4.80 -17.32 24.96
C LEU A 283 6.10 -16.59 25.29
N ASP A 284 7.27 -17.19 25.03
CA ASP A 284 8.56 -16.55 25.22
C ASP A 284 8.74 -15.36 24.26
N ALA A 285 8.36 -15.51 23.01
CA ALA A 285 8.42 -14.43 22.03
C ALA A 285 7.46 -13.26 22.36
N MET A 286 6.25 -13.58 22.86
CA MET A 286 5.32 -12.57 23.38
C MET A 286 5.87 -11.85 24.62
N ALA A 287 6.49 -12.56 25.55
CA ALA A 287 7.13 -11.97 26.71
C ALA A 287 8.30 -11.05 26.33
N GLU A 288 9.11 -11.45 25.35
CA GLU A 288 10.19 -10.62 24.82
C GLU A 288 9.64 -9.35 24.15
N ALA A 289 8.62 -9.48 23.32
CA ALA A 289 7.93 -8.34 22.72
C ALA A 289 7.33 -7.41 23.77
N GLY A 290 6.85 -7.97 24.88
CA GLY A 290 6.28 -7.24 26.02
C GLY A 290 7.26 -6.33 26.77
N LYS A 291 8.56 -6.37 26.46
CA LYS A 291 9.53 -5.38 26.97
C LYS A 291 9.31 -3.99 26.37
N ASP A 292 8.68 -3.92 25.22
CA ASP A 292 8.21 -2.65 24.66
C ASP A 292 6.99 -2.13 25.44
N LYS A 293 6.98 -0.83 25.77
CA LYS A 293 5.94 -0.20 26.60
C LYS A 293 4.54 -0.29 25.96
N ALA A 294 4.43 -0.14 24.65
CA ALA A 294 3.15 -0.19 23.95
C ALA A 294 2.62 -1.63 23.90
N VAL A 295 3.51 -2.61 23.71
CA VAL A 295 3.18 -4.04 23.73
C VAL A 295 2.80 -4.50 25.14
N ALA A 296 3.49 -4.04 26.18
CA ALA A 296 3.14 -4.31 27.57
C ALA A 296 1.71 -3.80 27.89
N ALA A 297 1.35 -2.62 27.42
CA ALA A 297 -0.01 -2.10 27.56
C ALA A 297 -1.05 -2.99 26.85
N ALA A 298 -0.74 -3.50 25.66
CA ALA A 298 -1.60 -4.43 24.94
C ALA A 298 -1.77 -5.76 25.68
N ILE A 299 -0.68 -6.33 26.22
CA ILE A 299 -0.71 -7.55 27.04
C ILE A 299 -1.61 -7.35 28.26
N LYS A 300 -1.53 -6.19 28.92
CA LYS A 300 -2.39 -5.86 30.06
C LYS A 300 -3.88 -5.86 29.70
N VAL A 301 -4.24 -5.35 28.52
CA VAL A 301 -5.63 -5.38 27.99
C VAL A 301 -6.08 -6.82 27.72
N LEU A 302 -5.19 -7.66 27.19
CA LEU A 302 -5.49 -9.05 26.82
C LEU A 302 -5.57 -9.98 28.06
N LYS A 303 -4.94 -9.64 29.17
CA LYS A 303 -4.80 -10.49 30.37
C LYS A 303 -6.11 -11.13 30.86
N PRO A 304 -7.27 -10.42 30.91
CA PRO A 304 -8.53 -11.02 31.34
C PRO A 304 -9.04 -12.15 30.44
N GLN A 305 -8.60 -12.20 29.17
CA GLN A 305 -9.02 -13.18 28.18
C GLN A 305 -7.99 -14.31 27.98
N MET A 306 -6.83 -14.24 28.64
CA MET A 306 -5.76 -15.23 28.51
C MET A 306 -6.09 -16.51 29.32
N PRO A 307 -5.75 -17.70 28.79
CA PRO A 307 -5.70 -18.93 29.59
C PRO A 307 -4.74 -18.81 30.78
N ALA A 308 -5.02 -19.57 31.85
CA ALA A 308 -4.23 -19.50 33.10
C ALA A 308 -2.71 -19.70 32.88
N ALA A 309 -2.34 -20.66 32.03
CA ALA A 309 -0.93 -20.93 31.71
C ALA A 309 -0.24 -19.73 31.04
N MET A 310 -0.95 -19.02 30.14
CA MET A 310 -0.46 -17.81 29.48
C MET A 310 -0.35 -16.65 30.47
N GLN A 311 -1.33 -16.49 31.36
CA GLN A 311 -1.28 -15.47 32.42
C GLN A 311 -0.07 -15.64 33.34
N ALA A 312 0.24 -16.89 33.71
CA ALA A 312 1.39 -17.19 34.57
C ALA A 312 2.74 -16.82 33.90
N ARG A 313 2.83 -16.83 32.58
CA ARG A 313 4.07 -16.56 31.84
C ARG A 313 4.22 -15.09 31.46
N LEU A 314 3.12 -14.40 31.17
CA LEU A 314 3.11 -13.01 30.68
C LEU A 314 2.66 -12.00 31.73
N GLY A 315 2.21 -12.44 32.85
CA GLY A 315 1.73 -11.61 33.95
C GLY A 315 2.77 -11.39 34.98
#